data_8fb5402d2c59ccb451497de4eacc7734
#
_entry.id   8fb5402d2c59ccb451497de4eacc7734
#
_cell.length_a   1.000
_cell.length_b   1.000
_cell.length_c   1.000
_cell.angle_alpha   90.00
_cell.angle_beta   90.00
_cell.angle_gamma   90.00
#
_symmetry.space_group_name_H-M   'P 1'
#
loop_
_entity.id
_entity.type
_entity.pdbx_description
1 polymer ?
#
loop_
_entity_poly.entity_id
_entity_poly.type
_entity_poly.pdbx_seq_one_letter_code
_entity_poly.pdbx_strand_id
1 'polypeptide(L)'
;MAPAIMGAPDQPELGVELTNSFCRTDPEIAKHFARVTFLSDHRADLPRLQSPTLILQCSEDLIAPRCVGEYMQKVIPNCTLRIIENVGHCPHLSAPSASADAMEQFLRSV
;
A
#
# COMPACT_ATOMS: atom_id res chain seq x y z
N MET A 1 -4.93 -11.58 -10.69
CA MET A 1 -4.74 -10.26 -10.07
C MET A 1 -4.08 -10.38 -8.68
N ALA A 2 -4.62 -11.15 -7.73
CA ALA A 2 -4.05 -11.28 -6.38
C ALA A 2 -2.54 -11.64 -6.33
N PRO A 3 -2.02 -12.60 -7.12
CA PRO A 3 -0.58 -12.86 -7.14
C PRO A 3 0.27 -11.67 -7.59
N ALA A 4 -0.22 -10.87 -8.54
CA ALA A 4 0.49 -9.68 -9.00
C ALA A 4 0.45 -8.53 -7.97
N ILE A 5 -0.64 -8.43 -7.19
CA ILE A 5 -0.76 -7.47 -6.08
C ILE A 5 0.19 -7.87 -4.94
N MET A 6 0.19 -9.16 -4.58
CA MET A 6 1.06 -9.66 -3.51
C MET A 6 2.54 -9.54 -3.90
N GLY A 7 2.92 -9.83 -5.14
CA GLY A 7 4.30 -9.98 -5.54
C GLY A 7 4.91 -11.19 -4.85
N ALA A 8 5.82 -10.96 -3.91
CA ALA A 8 6.42 -11.99 -3.03
C ALA A 8 6.67 -13.34 -3.74
N PRO A 9 7.52 -13.39 -4.78
CA PRO A 9 7.71 -14.60 -5.59
C PRO A 9 8.25 -15.79 -4.78
N ASP A 10 8.94 -15.49 -3.68
CA ASP A 10 9.51 -16.51 -2.77
C ASP A 10 8.50 -17.01 -1.71
N GLN A 11 7.30 -16.45 -1.67
CA GLN A 11 6.25 -16.76 -0.69
C GLN A 11 4.90 -16.95 -1.42
N PRO A 12 4.75 -17.97 -2.28
CA PRO A 12 3.55 -18.17 -3.11
C PRO A 12 2.27 -18.38 -2.28
N GLU A 13 2.39 -18.88 -1.05
CA GLU A 13 1.28 -19.08 -0.12
C GLU A 13 0.55 -17.75 0.19
N LEU A 14 1.26 -16.62 0.26
CA LEU A 14 0.65 -15.31 0.49
C LEU A 14 -0.26 -14.90 -0.67
N GLY A 15 0.12 -15.22 -1.90
CA GLY A 15 -0.72 -14.99 -3.08
C GLY A 15 -1.99 -15.85 -3.07
N VAL A 16 -1.88 -17.10 -2.57
CA VAL A 16 -3.03 -18.00 -2.40
C VAL A 16 -3.97 -17.46 -1.31
N GLU A 17 -3.43 -17.02 -0.17
CA GLU A 17 -4.22 -16.46 0.93
C GLU A 17 -4.97 -15.20 0.50
N LEU A 18 -4.32 -14.29 -0.21
CA LEU A 18 -4.96 -13.09 -0.75
C LEU A 18 -6.07 -13.43 -1.75
N THR A 19 -5.84 -14.43 -2.62
CA THR A 19 -6.85 -14.93 -3.55
C THR A 19 -8.06 -15.47 -2.82
N ASN A 20 -7.85 -16.32 -1.80
CA ASN A 20 -8.91 -16.87 -0.98
C ASN A 20 -9.71 -15.78 -0.25
N SER A 21 -9.04 -14.75 0.22
CA SER A 21 -9.68 -13.59 0.85
C SER A 21 -10.60 -12.85 -0.12
N PHE A 22 -10.13 -12.58 -1.33
CA PHE A 22 -10.95 -11.94 -2.38
C PHE A 22 -12.15 -12.79 -2.77
N CYS A 23 -11.97 -14.13 -2.91
CA CYS A 23 -13.04 -15.05 -3.28
C CYS A 23 -14.13 -15.20 -2.20
N ARG A 24 -13.86 -14.81 -0.96
CA ARG A 24 -14.88 -14.80 0.10
C ARG A 24 -15.70 -13.51 0.16
N THR A 25 -15.28 -12.47 -0.53
CA THR A 25 -16.01 -11.20 -0.59
C THR A 25 -17.20 -11.33 -1.53
N ASP A 26 -18.34 -10.76 -1.15
CA ASP A 26 -19.50 -10.69 -2.04
C ASP A 26 -19.14 -10.02 -3.38
N PRO A 27 -19.40 -10.64 -4.53
CA PRO A 27 -18.96 -10.12 -5.83
C PRO A 27 -19.51 -8.74 -6.18
N GLU A 28 -20.75 -8.42 -5.80
CA GLU A 28 -21.35 -7.12 -6.10
C GLU A 28 -20.73 -6.01 -5.22
N ILE A 29 -20.45 -6.33 -3.95
CA ILE A 29 -19.73 -5.43 -3.05
C ILE A 29 -18.32 -5.20 -3.56
N ALA A 30 -17.59 -6.26 -3.91
CA ALA A 30 -16.23 -6.18 -4.44
C ALA A 30 -16.16 -5.34 -5.71
N LYS A 31 -17.10 -5.54 -6.64
CA LYS A 31 -17.20 -4.79 -7.90
C LYS A 31 -17.49 -3.31 -7.65
N HIS A 32 -18.43 -3.01 -6.76
CA HIS A 32 -18.76 -1.63 -6.40
C HIS A 32 -17.57 -0.93 -5.77
N PHE A 33 -16.91 -1.56 -4.79
CA PHE A 33 -15.73 -1.04 -4.12
C PHE A 33 -14.58 -0.78 -5.10
N ALA A 34 -14.28 -1.76 -5.97
CA ALA A 34 -13.25 -1.61 -6.99
C ALA A 34 -13.54 -0.43 -7.92
N ARG A 35 -14.80 -0.29 -8.36
CA ARG A 35 -15.21 0.83 -9.22
C ARG A 35 -15.00 2.18 -8.54
N VAL A 36 -15.43 2.33 -7.29
CA VAL A 36 -15.25 3.57 -6.52
C VAL A 36 -13.76 3.87 -6.34
N THR A 37 -12.97 2.88 -5.96
CA THR A 37 -11.53 3.03 -5.72
C THR A 37 -10.79 3.46 -6.99
N PHE A 38 -10.98 2.74 -8.10
CA PHE A 38 -10.22 3.00 -9.32
C PHE A 38 -10.70 4.21 -10.14
N LEU A 39 -11.91 4.70 -9.90
CA LEU A 39 -12.44 5.91 -10.56
C LEU A 39 -12.38 7.16 -9.68
N SER A 40 -11.94 7.06 -8.44
CA SER A 40 -11.78 8.21 -7.55
C SER A 40 -10.48 8.96 -7.83
N ASP A 41 -10.51 10.26 -7.54
CA ASP A 41 -9.31 11.11 -7.56
C ASP A 41 -9.31 12.00 -6.32
N HIS A 42 -8.38 11.75 -5.42
CA HIS A 42 -8.23 12.46 -4.15
C HIS A 42 -6.97 13.34 -4.10
N ARG A 43 -6.33 13.60 -5.24
CA ARG A 43 -5.10 14.41 -5.27
C ARG A 43 -5.29 15.81 -4.69
N ALA A 44 -6.47 16.39 -4.88
CA ALA A 44 -6.80 17.71 -4.32
C ALA A 44 -6.98 17.72 -2.78
N ASP A 45 -7.21 16.54 -2.18
CA ASP A 45 -7.39 16.41 -0.73
C ASP A 45 -6.05 16.21 0.02
N LEU A 46 -5.04 15.68 -0.65
CA LEU A 46 -3.74 15.36 -0.04
C LEU A 46 -3.07 16.56 0.66
N PRO A 47 -3.05 17.80 0.09
CA PRO A 47 -2.46 18.96 0.76
C PRO A 47 -3.20 19.39 2.04
N ARG A 48 -4.42 18.90 2.25
CA ARG A 48 -5.27 19.22 3.41
C ARG A 48 -5.04 18.28 4.58
N LEU A 49 -4.28 17.21 4.39
CA LEU A 49 -3.96 16.24 5.44
C LEU A 49 -2.91 16.83 6.39
N GLN A 50 -3.35 17.21 7.59
CA GLN A 50 -2.50 17.87 8.60
C GLN A 50 -1.83 16.89 9.57
N SER A 51 -2.37 15.69 9.71
CA SER A 51 -1.83 14.67 10.61
C SER A 51 -0.45 14.21 10.16
N PRO A 52 0.49 13.91 11.08
CA PRO A 52 1.71 13.21 10.74
C PRO A 52 1.39 11.93 9.98
N THR A 53 2.00 11.74 8.83
CA THR A 53 1.66 10.66 7.90
C THR A 53 2.91 9.88 7.53
N LEU A 54 2.84 8.56 7.64
CA LEU A 54 3.85 7.64 7.12
C LEU A 54 3.31 6.94 5.87
N ILE A 55 4.08 6.98 4.80
CA ILE A 55 3.86 6.17 3.60
C ILE A 55 4.89 5.04 3.59
N LEU A 56 4.40 3.80 3.57
CA LEU A 56 5.22 2.62 3.29
C LEU A 56 5.03 2.25 1.82
N GLN A 57 6.10 2.33 1.05
CA GLN A 57 6.10 2.08 -0.39
C GLN A 57 7.06 0.94 -0.71
N CYS A 58 6.59 -0.10 -1.40
CA CYS A 58 7.51 -1.12 -1.92
C CYS A 58 8.35 -0.55 -3.09
N SER A 59 9.60 -1.02 -3.19
CA SER A 59 10.51 -0.62 -4.28
C SER A 59 9.98 -1.06 -5.64
N GLU A 60 9.35 -2.25 -5.72
CA GLU A 60 8.78 -2.83 -6.94
C GLU A 60 7.27 -3.10 -6.76
N ASP A 61 6.47 -2.07 -6.92
CA ASP A 61 5.01 -2.11 -6.79
C ASP A 61 4.34 -1.85 -8.14
N LEU A 62 3.60 -2.84 -8.64
CA LEU A 62 2.86 -2.75 -9.91
C LEU A 62 1.51 -2.02 -9.78
N ILE A 63 0.96 -1.93 -8.58
CA ILE A 63 -0.36 -1.30 -8.33
C ILE A 63 -0.19 0.20 -8.11
N ALA A 64 0.73 0.57 -7.24
CA ALA A 64 1.09 1.96 -6.97
C ALA A 64 2.59 2.14 -7.20
N PRO A 65 3.03 2.45 -8.40
CA PRO A 65 4.44 2.65 -8.71
C PRO A 65 5.09 3.68 -7.77
N ARG A 66 6.38 3.55 -7.53
CA ARG A 66 7.15 4.37 -6.58
C ARG A 66 6.89 5.88 -6.72
N CYS A 67 6.69 6.37 -7.95
CA CYS A 67 6.37 7.78 -8.22
C CYS A 67 5.08 8.25 -7.53
N VAL A 68 4.16 7.34 -7.18
CA VAL A 68 2.93 7.68 -6.44
C VAL A 68 3.28 8.07 -5.00
N GLY A 69 4.08 7.26 -4.30
CA GLY A 69 4.55 7.58 -2.95
C GLY A 69 5.38 8.87 -2.91
N GLU A 70 6.26 9.05 -3.89
CA GLU A 70 7.07 10.27 -4.03
C GLU A 70 6.20 11.52 -4.28
N TYR A 71 5.17 11.40 -5.11
CA TYR A 71 4.20 12.49 -5.30
C TYR A 71 3.45 12.81 -4.01
N MET A 72 2.93 11.79 -3.31
CA MET A 72 2.21 11.97 -2.05
C MET A 72 3.09 12.64 -0.99
N GLN A 73 4.35 12.20 -0.84
CA GLN A 73 5.31 12.83 0.07
C GLN A 73 5.51 14.31 -0.24
N LYS A 74 5.53 14.67 -1.52
CA LYS A 74 5.75 16.06 -1.96
C LYS A 74 4.57 16.97 -1.64
N VAL A 75 3.34 16.45 -1.65
CA VAL A 75 2.11 17.27 -1.53
C VAL A 75 1.48 17.21 -0.15
N ILE A 76 1.72 16.17 0.64
CA ILE A 76 1.23 16.07 2.03
C ILE A 76 2.20 16.82 2.96
N PRO A 77 1.73 17.82 3.74
CA PRO A 77 2.61 18.69 4.53
C PRO A 77 3.51 17.98 5.55
N ASN A 78 2.96 17.02 6.31
CA ASN A 78 3.66 16.29 7.37
C ASN A 78 3.84 14.82 6.99
N CYS A 79 4.59 14.55 5.92
CA CYS A 79 4.70 13.22 5.36
C CYS A 79 6.13 12.68 5.39
N THR A 80 6.27 11.45 5.85
CA THR A 80 7.48 10.65 5.78
C THR A 80 7.27 9.50 4.81
N LEU A 81 8.10 9.37 3.79
CA LEU A 81 8.13 8.23 2.89
C LEU A 81 9.23 7.25 3.33
N ARG A 82 8.88 5.98 3.46
CA ARG A 82 9.81 4.87 3.66
C ARG A 82 9.66 3.88 2.51
N ILE A 83 10.75 3.66 1.79
CA ILE A 83 10.83 2.63 0.77
C ILE A 83 11.19 1.32 1.45
N ILE A 84 10.38 0.31 1.25
CA ILE A 84 10.64 -1.07 1.68
C ILE A 84 11.15 -1.83 0.45
N GLU A 85 12.35 -2.36 0.51
CA GLU A 85 12.90 -3.22 -0.55
C GLU A 85 12.10 -4.51 -0.61
N ASN A 86 11.13 -4.53 -1.52
CA ASN A 86 10.17 -5.62 -1.63
C ASN A 86 9.43 -5.56 -2.97
N VAL A 87 9.00 -6.72 -3.44
CA VAL A 87 8.17 -6.87 -4.64
C VAL A 87 6.71 -7.04 -4.24
N GLY A 88 5.82 -6.22 -4.79
CA GLY A 88 4.38 -6.27 -4.55
C GLY A 88 3.83 -5.06 -3.83
N HIS A 89 2.53 -5.10 -3.53
CA HIS A 89 1.77 -3.97 -2.97
C HIS A 89 1.47 -4.12 -1.46
N CYS A 90 1.81 -5.26 -0.87
CA CYS A 90 1.44 -5.60 0.50
C CYS A 90 2.66 -5.83 1.42
N PRO A 91 3.50 -4.80 1.70
CA PRO A 91 4.73 -4.97 2.47
C PRO A 91 4.46 -5.45 3.89
N HIS A 92 3.30 -5.14 4.48
CA HIS A 92 2.91 -5.62 5.80
C HIS A 92 2.73 -7.15 5.87
N LEU A 93 2.49 -7.82 4.73
CA LEU A 93 2.40 -9.28 4.62
C LEU A 93 3.72 -9.92 4.16
N SER A 94 4.34 -9.35 3.12
CA SER A 94 5.52 -9.93 2.47
C SER A 94 6.87 -9.46 3.07
N ALA A 95 6.87 -8.35 3.82
CA ALA A 95 8.04 -7.81 4.53
C ALA A 95 7.64 -7.26 5.91
N PRO A 96 7.05 -8.09 6.80
CA PRO A 96 6.44 -7.62 8.05
C PRO A 96 7.43 -6.96 9.00
N SER A 97 8.64 -7.50 9.15
CA SER A 97 9.66 -6.93 10.05
C SER A 97 10.07 -5.53 9.60
N ALA A 98 10.42 -5.35 8.32
CA ALA A 98 10.79 -4.04 7.78
C ALA A 98 9.65 -3.02 7.89
N SER A 99 8.40 -3.47 7.69
CA SER A 99 7.22 -2.63 7.87
C SER A 99 7.02 -2.21 9.32
N ALA A 100 7.13 -3.14 10.26
CA ALA A 100 7.02 -2.86 11.69
C ALA A 100 8.11 -1.90 12.18
N ASP A 101 9.36 -2.14 11.80
CA ASP A 101 10.48 -1.28 12.14
C ASP A 101 10.29 0.16 11.65
N ALA A 102 9.81 0.33 10.41
CA ALA A 102 9.52 1.64 9.84
C ALA A 102 8.39 2.35 10.59
N MET A 103 7.33 1.63 10.97
CA MET A 103 6.23 2.17 11.78
C MET A 103 6.69 2.57 13.17
N GLU A 104 7.47 1.74 13.87
CA GLU A 104 8.00 2.07 15.19
C GLU A 104 8.90 3.31 15.16
N GLN A 105 9.80 3.38 14.19
CA GLN A 105 10.68 4.56 14.03
C GLN A 105 9.87 5.84 13.81
N PHE A 106 8.83 5.76 12.97
CA PHE A 106 7.95 6.90 12.74
C PHE A 106 7.21 7.31 14.01
N LEU A 107 6.60 6.37 14.74
CA LEU A 107 5.86 6.65 15.98
C LEU A 107 6.73 7.25 17.08
N ARG A 108 8.03 6.96 17.10
CA ARG A 108 8.99 7.58 18.04
C ARG A 108 9.41 9.00 17.63
N SER A 109 9.13 9.41 16.41
CA SER A 109 9.55 10.70 15.84
C SER A 109 8.47 11.78 15.86
N VAL A 110 7.24 11.39 16.15
CA VAL A 110 6.07 12.28 16.14
C VAL A 110 5.50 12.58 17.53
#